data_9b4f2d9af074edbe0fb3cd346f9f7e63
#
_entry.id   9b4f2d9af074edbe0fb3cd346f9f7e63
#
_cell.length_a   1.000
_cell.length_b   1.000
_cell.length_c   1.000
_cell.angle_alpha   90.00
_cell.angle_beta   90.00
_cell.angle_gamma   90.00
#
_symmetry.space_group_name_H-M   'P 1'
#
loop_
_entity.id
_entity.type
_entity.pdbx_description
1 polymer ?
#
loop_
_entity_poly.entity_id
_entity_poly.type
_entity_poly.pdbx_seq_one_letter_code
_entity_poly.pdbx_strand_id
1 'polypeptide(L)'
;ECGGPRSLPGNSLPASDEIETAVRAHYALFAPEAHAQTLLTKRKLALAVLEHLQGFDAYLTGAVLNGAATEDSPICLEVFTDDVKSLLAVLMDEGFDLEALDPQASAFGRADESIGFVLPWQGNMEAVRIDVLAPQLARSNPARGKKDDYQTEWEAEGRISSENLRKFLENRANS
;
A
#
# COMPACT_ATOMS: atom_id res chain seq x y z
N GLU A 1 40.62 -1.34 -0.85
CA GLU A 1 39.73 -2.13 -1.73
C GLU A 1 38.45 -2.46 -0.98
N CYS A 2 37.44 -1.67 -1.17
CA CYS A 2 36.11 -2.06 -0.78
C CYS A 2 35.67 -3.18 -1.72
N GLY A 3 35.90 -4.42 -1.35
CA GLY A 3 35.19 -5.53 -1.94
C GLY A 3 33.70 -5.26 -1.71
N GLY A 4 32.98 -4.84 -2.73
CA GLY A 4 31.52 -4.85 -2.69
C GLY A 4 31.06 -6.24 -2.25
N PRO A 5 29.84 -6.37 -1.72
CA PRO A 5 29.33 -7.67 -1.32
C PRO A 5 29.49 -8.60 -2.52
N ARG A 6 30.36 -9.55 -2.37
CA ARG A 6 30.52 -10.62 -3.35
C ARG A 6 29.16 -11.29 -3.43
N SER A 7 28.46 -11.05 -4.50
CA SER A 7 27.33 -11.89 -4.85
C SER A 7 27.84 -13.30 -4.93
N LEU A 8 27.51 -14.10 -3.95
CA LEU A 8 27.79 -15.52 -4.00
C LEU A 8 27.12 -16.07 -5.26
N PRO A 9 27.84 -16.88 -6.06
CA PRO A 9 27.27 -17.47 -7.25
C PRO A 9 26.02 -18.28 -6.84
N GLY A 10 24.86 -17.89 -7.36
CA GLY A 10 23.60 -18.55 -7.06
C GLY A 10 22.75 -17.92 -5.96
N ASN A 11 23.21 -16.83 -5.30
CA ASN A 11 22.42 -16.10 -4.32
C ASN A 11 22.08 -14.70 -4.84
N SER A 12 21.16 -14.63 -5.79
CA SER A 12 20.44 -13.39 -6.02
C SER A 12 19.54 -13.10 -4.81
N LEU A 13 19.46 -11.84 -4.38
CA LEU A 13 18.44 -11.43 -3.41
C LEU A 13 17.07 -11.83 -3.96
N PRO A 14 16.20 -12.42 -3.11
CA PRO A 14 14.84 -12.75 -3.56
C PRO A 14 14.13 -11.50 -4.08
N ALA A 15 13.36 -11.67 -5.14
CA ALA A 15 12.52 -10.59 -5.66
C ALA A 15 11.49 -10.16 -4.60
N SER A 16 11.01 -8.92 -4.67
CA SER A 16 10.06 -8.39 -3.68
C SER A 16 8.80 -9.24 -3.57
N ASP A 17 8.31 -9.78 -4.67
CA ASP A 17 7.15 -10.68 -4.71
C ASP A 17 7.43 -12.03 -4.01
N GLU A 18 8.64 -12.54 -4.10
CA GLU A 18 9.05 -13.75 -3.38
C GLU A 18 9.09 -13.50 -1.87
N ILE A 19 9.59 -12.34 -1.45
CA ILE A 19 9.60 -11.94 -0.03
C ILE A 19 8.17 -11.79 0.48
N GLU A 20 7.31 -11.12 -0.25
CA GLU A 20 5.92 -10.93 0.12
C GLU A 20 5.15 -12.25 0.21
N THR A 21 5.37 -13.16 -0.73
CA THR A 21 4.81 -14.51 -0.69
C THR A 21 5.28 -15.26 0.55
N ALA A 22 6.57 -15.18 0.89
CA ALA A 22 7.12 -15.80 2.08
C ALA A 22 6.53 -15.21 3.37
N VAL A 23 6.30 -13.90 3.43
CA VAL A 23 5.64 -13.23 4.56
C VAL A 23 4.21 -13.74 4.73
N ARG A 24 3.43 -13.80 3.65
CA ARG A 24 2.05 -14.32 3.70
C ARG A 24 2.01 -15.78 4.17
N ALA A 25 2.88 -16.60 3.64
CA ALA A 25 3.01 -18.01 4.05
C ALA A 25 3.36 -18.15 5.53
N HIS A 26 4.28 -17.34 6.01
CA HIS A 26 4.69 -17.35 7.42
C HIS A 26 3.51 -17.03 8.35
N TYR A 27 2.80 -15.95 8.08
CA TYR A 27 1.66 -15.56 8.92
C TYR A 27 0.48 -16.54 8.83
N ALA A 28 0.25 -17.13 7.68
CA ALA A 28 -0.78 -18.15 7.52
C ALA A 28 -0.53 -19.38 8.40
N LEU A 29 0.74 -19.70 8.64
CA LEU A 29 1.14 -20.85 9.48
C LEU A 29 1.23 -20.51 10.97
N PHE A 30 1.77 -19.35 11.32
CA PHE A 30 2.19 -19.06 12.69
C PHE A 30 1.31 -18.06 13.44
N ALA A 31 0.63 -17.14 12.75
CA ALA A 31 -0.15 -16.09 13.40
C ALA A 31 -1.32 -15.62 12.52
N PRO A 32 -2.19 -16.50 12.03
CA PRO A 32 -3.21 -16.11 11.04
C PRO A 32 -4.22 -15.09 11.58
N GLU A 33 -4.66 -15.24 12.82
CA GLU A 33 -5.66 -14.33 13.41
C GLU A 33 -5.09 -12.95 13.71
N ALA A 34 -3.90 -12.88 14.29
CA ALA A 34 -3.23 -11.61 14.59
C ALA A 34 -2.91 -10.85 13.30
N HIS A 35 -2.45 -11.55 12.27
CA HIS A 35 -2.17 -10.97 10.96
C HIS A 35 -3.43 -10.47 10.26
N ALA A 36 -4.50 -11.25 10.29
CA ALA A 36 -5.80 -10.84 9.74
C ALA A 36 -6.32 -9.57 10.43
N GLN A 37 -6.12 -9.46 11.74
CA GLN A 37 -6.51 -8.27 12.50
C GLN A 37 -5.67 -7.05 12.12
N THR A 38 -4.36 -7.21 11.97
CA THR A 38 -3.45 -6.16 11.50
C THR A 38 -3.87 -5.64 10.14
N LEU A 39 -4.12 -6.53 9.18
CA LEU A 39 -4.58 -6.16 7.85
C LEU A 39 -5.92 -5.43 7.88
N LEU A 40 -6.87 -5.94 8.66
CA LEU A 40 -8.20 -5.34 8.79
C LEU A 40 -8.11 -3.92 9.34
N THR A 41 -7.34 -3.70 10.40
CA THR A 41 -7.15 -2.39 11.02
C THR A 41 -6.53 -1.40 10.05
N LYS A 42 -5.48 -1.79 9.35
CA LYS A 42 -4.81 -0.93 8.36
C LYS A 42 -5.69 -0.65 7.14
N ARG A 43 -6.44 -1.63 6.66
CA ARG A 43 -7.37 -1.46 5.53
C ARG A 43 -8.54 -0.54 5.88
N LYS A 44 -9.06 -0.58 7.10
CA LYS A 44 -10.07 0.37 7.57
C LYS A 44 -9.55 1.79 7.62
N LEU A 45 -8.32 1.98 8.08
CA LEU A 45 -7.68 3.30 8.04
C LEU A 45 -7.45 3.76 6.61
N ALA A 46 -6.96 2.89 5.74
CA ALA A 46 -6.79 3.20 4.31
C ALA A 46 -8.10 3.67 3.69
N LEU A 47 -9.21 2.99 3.98
CA LEU A 47 -10.53 3.40 3.50
C LEU A 47 -10.92 4.80 4.02
N ALA A 48 -10.71 5.06 5.31
CA ALA A 48 -11.01 6.36 5.90
C ALA A 48 -10.21 7.50 5.23
N VAL A 49 -8.92 7.29 4.95
CA VAL A 49 -8.10 8.27 4.23
C VAL A 49 -8.57 8.43 2.78
N LEU A 50 -8.87 7.35 2.09
CA LEU A 50 -9.37 7.40 0.71
C LEU A 50 -10.71 8.13 0.60
N GLU A 51 -11.56 8.05 1.62
CA GLU A 51 -12.83 8.77 1.67
C GLU A 51 -12.63 10.29 1.71
N HIS A 52 -11.56 10.78 2.33
CA HIS A 52 -11.17 12.19 2.27
C HIS A 52 -10.61 12.60 0.89
N LEU A 53 -10.22 11.64 0.07
CA LEU A 53 -9.64 11.86 -1.25
C LEU A 53 -10.62 11.56 -2.39
N GLN A 54 -11.92 11.58 -2.16
CA GLN A 54 -12.94 11.22 -3.17
C GLN A 54 -12.92 12.10 -4.41
N GLY A 55 -12.42 13.32 -4.32
CA GLY A 55 -12.24 14.20 -5.48
C GLY A 55 -11.06 13.83 -6.36
N PHE A 56 -10.29 12.83 -5.99
CA PHE A 56 -9.07 12.38 -6.68
C PHE A 56 -9.19 10.93 -7.12
N ASP A 57 -8.42 10.57 -8.12
CA ASP A 57 -8.25 9.19 -8.59
C ASP A 57 -7.22 8.49 -7.68
N ALA A 58 -7.70 7.94 -6.56
CA ALA A 58 -6.87 7.43 -5.46
C ALA A 58 -7.13 5.94 -5.19
N TYR A 59 -6.06 5.21 -4.89
CA TYR A 59 -6.09 3.76 -4.70
C TYR A 59 -5.21 3.33 -3.53
N LEU A 60 -5.62 2.26 -2.85
CA LEU A 60 -4.76 1.51 -1.94
C LEU A 60 -3.89 0.55 -2.76
N THR A 61 -2.61 0.50 -2.43
CA THR A 61 -1.60 -0.36 -3.06
C THR A 61 -0.70 -1.02 -2.00
N GLY A 62 0.27 -1.79 -2.45
CA GLY A 62 1.35 -2.31 -1.62
C GLY A 62 0.94 -3.40 -0.64
N ALA A 63 1.72 -3.57 0.41
CA ALA A 63 1.63 -4.69 1.34
C ALA A 63 0.30 -4.77 2.10
N VAL A 64 -0.31 -3.64 2.42
CA VAL A 64 -1.62 -3.61 3.09
C VAL A 64 -2.73 -4.18 2.18
N LEU A 65 -2.66 -3.91 0.88
CA LEU A 65 -3.58 -4.51 -0.07
C LEU A 65 -3.27 -5.99 -0.30
N ASN A 66 -2.01 -6.32 -0.61
CA ASN A 66 -1.64 -7.66 -1.08
C ASN A 66 -1.54 -8.73 0.02
N GLY A 67 -1.70 -8.36 1.28
CA GLY A 67 -1.70 -9.29 2.40
C GLY A 67 -0.34 -9.52 3.06
N ALA A 68 0.71 -8.86 2.61
CA ALA A 68 2.06 -9.02 3.16
C ALA A 68 2.43 -8.00 4.28
N ALA A 69 1.50 -7.10 4.66
CA ALA A 69 1.79 -6.09 5.67
C ALA A 69 2.05 -6.68 7.04
N THR A 70 3.00 -6.10 7.74
CA THR A 70 3.26 -6.32 9.16
C THR A 70 2.74 -5.12 9.97
N GLU A 71 2.88 -5.16 11.29
CA GLU A 71 2.51 -4.03 12.15
C GLU A 71 3.26 -2.74 11.78
N ASP A 72 4.51 -2.86 11.33
CA ASP A 72 5.37 -1.74 10.97
C ASP A 72 5.20 -1.25 9.52
N SER A 73 4.44 -1.96 8.71
CA SER A 73 4.25 -1.60 7.31
C SER A 73 3.42 -0.32 7.17
N PRO A 74 3.88 0.66 6.37
CA PRO A 74 3.08 1.84 6.08
C PRO A 74 1.89 1.49 5.20
N ILE A 75 0.85 2.30 5.28
CA ILE A 75 -0.27 2.25 4.33
C ILE A 75 0.14 3.03 3.10
N CYS A 76 0.21 2.39 1.95
CA CYS A 76 0.63 2.98 0.70
C CYS A 76 -0.58 3.28 -0.19
N LEU A 77 -0.74 4.54 -0.53
CA LEU A 77 -1.78 5.02 -1.44
C LEU A 77 -1.12 5.61 -2.70
N GLU A 78 -1.78 5.47 -3.82
CA GLU A 78 -1.41 6.14 -5.06
C GLU A 78 -2.51 7.10 -5.47
N VAL A 79 -2.14 8.32 -5.83
CA VAL A 79 -3.06 9.36 -6.31
C VAL A 79 -2.58 9.84 -7.67
N PHE A 80 -3.45 9.72 -8.67
CA PHE A 80 -3.17 10.14 -10.04
C PHE A 80 -3.74 11.54 -10.25
N THR A 81 -2.86 12.53 -10.16
CA THR A 81 -3.26 13.93 -10.33
C THR A 81 -2.09 14.80 -10.79
N ASP A 82 -2.39 15.85 -11.53
CA ASP A 82 -1.47 16.95 -11.84
C ASP A 82 -1.64 18.15 -10.89
N ASP A 83 -2.66 18.10 -10.03
CA ASP A 83 -2.98 19.15 -9.05
C ASP A 83 -2.58 18.75 -7.62
N VAL A 84 -1.26 18.72 -7.39
CA VAL A 84 -0.70 18.37 -6.08
C VAL A 84 -1.09 19.41 -5.02
N LYS A 85 -1.26 20.69 -5.39
CA LYS A 85 -1.63 21.75 -4.43
C LYS A 85 -2.99 21.48 -3.81
N SER A 86 -3.97 21.10 -4.61
CA SER A 86 -5.31 20.74 -4.11
C SER A 86 -5.26 19.50 -3.22
N LEU A 87 -4.46 18.52 -3.58
CA LEU A 87 -4.25 17.33 -2.74
C LEU A 87 -3.66 17.71 -1.38
N LEU A 88 -2.59 18.51 -1.36
CA LEU A 88 -1.98 18.97 -0.12
C LEU A 88 -2.95 19.77 0.74
N ALA A 89 -3.75 20.65 0.12
CA ALA A 89 -4.76 21.44 0.81
C ALA A 89 -5.80 20.56 1.51
N VAL A 90 -6.30 19.54 0.85
CA VAL A 90 -7.27 18.59 1.44
C VAL A 90 -6.67 17.86 2.65
N LEU A 91 -5.44 17.38 2.52
CA LEU A 91 -4.75 16.68 3.60
C LEU A 91 -4.44 17.59 4.78
N MET A 92 -4.04 18.83 4.51
CA MET A 92 -3.76 19.82 5.56
C MET A 92 -5.06 20.27 6.27
N ASP A 93 -6.16 20.40 5.57
CA ASP A 93 -7.47 20.73 6.14
C ASP A 93 -7.96 19.64 7.10
N GLU A 94 -7.58 18.39 6.87
CA GLU A 94 -7.84 17.27 7.80
C GLU A 94 -6.93 17.29 9.04
N GLY A 95 -5.96 18.18 9.08
CA GLY A 95 -5.05 18.32 10.21
C GLY A 95 -3.85 17.39 10.19
N PHE A 96 -3.55 16.74 9.07
CA PHE A 96 -2.38 15.90 8.95
C PHE A 96 -1.10 16.72 8.85
N ASP A 97 -0.07 16.29 9.57
CA ASP A 97 1.26 16.88 9.53
C ASP A 97 2.07 16.23 8.41
N LEU A 98 2.13 16.90 7.27
CA LEU A 98 2.68 16.35 6.04
C LEU A 98 4.20 16.48 5.98
N GLU A 99 4.85 15.42 5.56
CA GLU A 99 6.29 15.32 5.33
C GLU A 99 6.56 14.94 3.86
N ALA A 100 7.51 15.61 3.23
CA ALA A 100 7.98 15.21 1.91
C ALA A 100 8.86 13.97 2.04
N LEU A 101 8.58 12.96 1.24
CA LEU A 101 9.34 11.71 1.17
C LEU A 101 10.04 11.59 -0.17
N ASP A 102 11.09 10.78 -0.22
CA ASP A 102 11.77 10.48 -1.47
C ASP A 102 10.84 9.70 -2.42
N PRO A 103 10.64 10.19 -3.66
CA PRO A 103 9.83 9.48 -4.64
C PRO A 103 10.41 8.10 -4.95
N GLN A 104 9.54 7.09 -4.93
CA GLN A 104 9.92 5.72 -5.25
C GLN A 104 9.30 5.28 -6.57
N ALA A 105 9.89 4.25 -7.17
CA ALA A 105 9.28 3.60 -8.32
C ALA A 105 8.04 2.83 -7.86
N SER A 106 6.96 2.98 -8.61
CA SER A 106 5.74 2.20 -8.45
C SER A 106 5.57 1.24 -9.65
N ALA A 107 4.54 0.40 -9.60
CA ALA A 107 4.18 -0.45 -10.73
C ALA A 107 3.79 0.34 -11.99
N PHE A 108 3.45 1.62 -11.84
CA PHE A 108 3.02 2.54 -12.91
C PHE A 108 4.12 3.47 -13.39
N GLY A 109 5.28 3.43 -12.78
CA GLY A 109 6.38 4.34 -13.06
C GLY A 109 6.89 5.02 -11.78
N ARG A 110 7.70 6.04 -11.92
CA ARG A 110 8.21 6.80 -10.78
C ARG A 110 7.18 7.84 -10.35
N ALA A 111 6.92 7.93 -9.06
CA ALA A 111 6.11 9.00 -8.50
C ALA A 111 6.76 10.37 -8.75
N ASP A 112 5.95 11.37 -9.06
CA ASP A 112 6.41 12.76 -9.18
C ASP A 112 6.72 13.34 -7.80
N GLU A 113 5.87 13.05 -6.83
CA GLU A 113 6.03 13.43 -5.43
C GLU A 113 5.58 12.29 -4.53
N SER A 114 6.15 12.23 -3.33
CA SER A 114 5.72 11.33 -2.28
C SER A 114 5.56 12.10 -0.97
N ILE A 115 4.46 11.85 -0.29
CA ILE A 115 4.04 12.55 0.92
C ILE A 115 3.80 11.52 2.01
N GLY A 116 4.28 11.79 3.21
CA GLY A 116 4.04 10.95 4.37
C GLY A 116 3.40 11.71 5.51
N PHE A 117 2.65 11.01 6.33
CA PHE A 117 2.16 11.49 7.59
C PHE A 117 1.88 10.31 8.53
N VAL A 118 1.80 10.61 9.80
CA VAL A 118 1.52 9.64 10.85
C VAL A 118 0.28 10.09 11.58
N LEU A 119 -0.61 9.16 11.90
CA LEU A 119 -1.81 9.46 12.66
C LEU A 119 -2.14 8.37 13.66
N PRO A 120 -2.79 8.72 14.80
CA PRO A 120 -3.26 7.73 15.75
C PRO A 120 -4.47 6.98 15.18
N TRP A 121 -4.45 5.67 15.30
CA TRP A 121 -5.55 4.82 14.86
C TRP A 121 -5.64 3.58 15.75
N GLN A 122 -6.78 3.41 16.41
CA GLN A 122 -7.07 2.25 17.26
C GLN A 122 -5.96 1.92 18.28
N GLY A 123 -5.40 2.96 18.91
CA GLY A 123 -4.37 2.81 19.93
C GLY A 123 -2.94 2.72 19.42
N ASN A 124 -2.73 2.72 18.12
CA ASN A 124 -1.40 2.69 17.49
C ASN A 124 -1.15 3.95 16.66
N MET A 125 0.11 4.24 16.41
CA MET A 125 0.51 5.26 15.43
C MET A 125 0.72 4.57 14.09
N GLU A 126 -0.01 5.00 13.07
CA GLU A 126 0.06 4.43 11.74
C GLU A 126 0.66 5.42 10.75
N ALA A 127 1.62 4.94 9.96
CA ALA A 127 2.23 5.72 8.90
C ALA A 127 1.46 5.54 7.59
N VAL A 128 1.20 6.65 6.90
CA VAL A 128 0.59 6.68 5.58
C VAL A 128 1.57 7.31 4.60
N ARG A 129 1.75 6.67 3.47
CA ARG A 129 2.52 7.17 2.33
C ARG A 129 1.59 7.36 1.15
N ILE A 130 1.64 8.53 0.55
CA ILE A 130 0.91 8.83 -0.69
C ILE A 130 1.93 9.12 -1.78
N ASP A 131 1.90 8.32 -2.83
CA ASP A 131 2.67 8.54 -4.04
C ASP A 131 1.79 9.22 -5.08
N VAL A 132 2.24 10.36 -5.58
CA VAL A 132 1.52 11.16 -6.59
C VAL A 132 2.10 10.83 -7.95
N LEU A 133 1.25 10.39 -8.86
CA LEU A 133 1.62 9.99 -10.22
C LEU A 133 0.87 10.83 -11.26
N ALA A 134 1.45 10.93 -12.45
CA ALA A 134 0.83 11.62 -13.57
C ALA A 134 -0.53 10.99 -13.92
N PRO A 135 -1.57 11.78 -14.22
CA PRO A 135 -2.92 11.25 -14.50
C PRO A 135 -2.98 10.26 -15.65
N GLN A 136 -2.09 10.38 -16.63
CA GLN A 136 -2.01 9.48 -17.77
C GLN A 136 -1.70 8.04 -17.37
N LEU A 137 -0.98 7.85 -16.26
CA LEU A 137 -0.59 6.54 -15.77
C LEU A 137 -1.77 5.76 -15.16
N ALA A 138 -2.85 6.44 -14.79
CA ALA A 138 -4.05 5.80 -14.24
C ALA A 138 -4.69 4.78 -15.19
N ARG A 139 -4.52 4.96 -16.49
CA ARG A 139 -5.04 4.07 -17.53
C ARG A 139 -4.18 2.83 -17.75
N SER A 140 -2.95 2.84 -17.25
CA SER A 140 -2.06 1.70 -17.34
C SER A 140 -2.49 0.63 -16.33
N ASN A 141 -2.61 -0.62 -16.77
CA ASN A 141 -2.76 -1.72 -15.85
C ASN A 141 -1.38 -2.11 -15.32
N PRO A 142 -1.20 -2.19 -14.01
CA PRO A 142 0.06 -2.71 -13.47
C PRO A 142 0.26 -4.14 -13.98
N ALA A 143 1.51 -4.51 -14.19
CA ALA A 143 1.85 -5.89 -14.41
C ALA A 143 1.37 -6.69 -13.18
N ARG A 144 0.34 -7.50 -13.36
CA ARG A 144 -0.15 -8.36 -12.28
C ARG A 144 0.92 -9.40 -11.98
N GLY A 145 1.36 -9.43 -10.74
CA GLY A 145 2.11 -10.56 -10.22
C GLY A 145 1.25 -11.83 -10.28
N LYS A 146 1.89 -12.97 -10.26
CA LYS A 146 1.15 -14.23 -10.15
C LYS A 146 0.51 -14.29 -8.75
N LYS A 147 -0.81 -14.42 -8.70
CA LYS A 147 -1.54 -14.63 -7.46
C LYS A 147 -1.03 -15.91 -6.80
N ASP A 148 -0.71 -15.86 -5.53
CA ASP A 148 -0.35 -17.03 -4.75
C ASP A 148 -1.55 -17.64 -3.99
N ASP A 149 -1.32 -18.78 -3.35
CA ASP A 149 -2.38 -19.53 -2.64
C ASP A 149 -2.87 -18.81 -1.37
N TYR A 150 -2.19 -17.76 -0.93
CA TYR A 150 -2.50 -17.02 0.30
C TYR A 150 -3.25 -15.72 0.02
N GLN A 151 -3.51 -15.39 -1.25
CA GLN A 151 -4.17 -14.17 -1.67
C GLN A 151 -5.60 -14.41 -2.16
N THR A 152 -6.48 -13.47 -1.82
CA THR A 152 -7.78 -13.34 -2.49
C THR A 152 -7.61 -12.65 -3.85
N GLU A 153 -8.66 -12.67 -4.68
CA GLU A 153 -8.65 -11.94 -5.96
C GLU A 153 -8.40 -10.44 -5.76
N TRP A 154 -9.00 -9.85 -4.72
CA TRP A 154 -8.81 -8.43 -4.40
C TRP A 154 -7.37 -8.09 -4.02
N GLU A 155 -6.73 -8.96 -3.26
CA GLU A 155 -5.33 -8.78 -2.84
C GLU A 155 -4.35 -8.89 -4.01
N ALA A 156 -4.71 -9.60 -5.05
CA ALA A 156 -3.89 -9.77 -6.24
C ALA A 156 -4.09 -8.65 -7.30
N GLU A 157 -5.03 -7.72 -7.08
CA GLU A 157 -5.36 -6.67 -8.06
C GLU A 157 -4.24 -5.64 -8.30
N GLY A 158 -3.31 -5.48 -7.37
CA GLY A 158 -2.24 -4.48 -7.43
C GLY A 158 -2.67 -3.07 -7.02
N ARG A 159 -3.94 -2.72 -7.16
CA ARG A 159 -4.56 -1.50 -6.63
C ARG A 159 -6.05 -1.71 -6.41
N ILE A 160 -6.62 -0.98 -5.46
CA ILE A 160 -8.05 -1.04 -5.16
C ILE A 160 -8.59 0.35 -4.85
N SER A 161 -9.72 0.70 -5.43
CA SER A 161 -10.41 1.97 -5.15
C SER A 161 -11.11 1.95 -3.79
N SER A 162 -11.50 3.11 -3.29
CA SER A 162 -12.28 3.22 -2.05
C SER A 162 -13.60 2.44 -2.11
N GLU A 163 -14.28 2.48 -3.25
CA GLU A 163 -15.53 1.75 -3.46
C GLU A 163 -15.32 0.24 -3.35
N ASN A 164 -14.32 -0.28 -4.04
CA ASN A 164 -14.02 -1.71 -4.03
C ASN A 164 -13.44 -2.17 -2.69
N LEU A 165 -12.65 -1.34 -2.03
CA LEU A 165 -12.14 -1.64 -0.68
C LEU A 165 -13.30 -1.73 0.33
N ARG A 166 -14.28 -0.84 0.23
CA ARG A 166 -15.47 -0.90 1.08
C ARG A 166 -16.23 -2.21 0.88
N LYS A 167 -16.47 -2.61 -0.36
CA LYS A 167 -17.12 -3.90 -0.68
C LYS A 167 -16.33 -5.10 -0.14
N PHE A 168 -15.02 -5.06 -0.28
CA PHE A 168 -14.14 -6.11 0.24
C PHE A 168 -14.25 -6.24 1.77
N LEU A 169 -14.25 -5.13 2.50
CA LEU A 169 -14.36 -5.12 3.95
C LEU A 169 -15.76 -5.55 4.43
N GLU A 170 -16.81 -5.13 3.74
CA GLU A 170 -18.20 -5.54 4.03
C GLU A 170 -18.38 -7.05 3.83
N ASN A 171 -17.86 -7.61 2.76
CA ASN A 171 -17.96 -9.05 2.50
C ASN A 171 -17.26 -9.87 3.58
N ARG A 172 -16.15 -9.40 4.11
CA ARG A 172 -15.45 -10.08 5.21
C ARG A 172 -16.20 -10.00 6.54
N ALA A 173 -16.89 -8.91 6.81
CA ALA A 173 -17.70 -8.76 8.02
C ALA A 173 -18.93 -9.67 8.04
N ASN A 174 -19.40 -10.09 6.87
CA ASN A 174 -20.57 -10.96 6.70
C ASN A 174 -20.23 -12.46 6.54
N SER A 175 -18.96 -12.79 6.67
CA SER A 175 -18.48 -14.19 6.54
C SER A 175 -18.33 -14.88 7.88
#